data_76def080482a44991517f58b9eaefd8e
#
_entry.id   76def080482a44991517f58b9eaefd8e
#
_cell.length_a   1.000
_cell.length_b   1.000
_cell.length_c   1.000
_cell.angle_alpha   90.00
_cell.angle_beta   90.00
_cell.angle_gamma   90.00
#
_symmetry.space_group_name_H-M   'P 1'
#
loop_
_entity.id
_entity.type
_entity.pdbx_description
1 polymer ?
#
loop_
_entity_poly.entity_id
_entity_poly.type
_entity_poly.pdbx_seq_one_letter_code
_entity_poly.pdbx_strand_id
1 'polypeptide(L)'
;MRYRPLGRTGQYVSEICLGAMTFDGGAGFWRAIGTLDQAASTKLVARALEAGVNFIDTANVYSEGQSEVQVGQALRDLGVKREDAIIATKVRSRMGQGPNSVGLSRGHIMDQIAGILKRLGIDHVDLYQIHGFDPVTPL
;
A
#
# COMPACT_ATOMS: atom_id res chain seq x y z
N MET A 1 7.70 1.78 -21.05
CA MET A 1 7.42 2.62 -19.85
C MET A 1 8.56 3.61 -19.66
N ARG A 2 8.28 4.83 -19.22
CA ARG A 2 9.31 5.80 -18.80
C ARG A 2 9.43 5.78 -17.29
N TYR A 3 10.64 6.03 -16.79
CA TYR A 3 10.94 6.10 -15.37
C TYR A 3 11.49 7.46 -14.99
N ARG A 4 11.17 7.91 -13.78
CA ARG A 4 11.65 9.18 -13.23
C ARG A 4 12.15 9.00 -11.79
N PRO A 5 13.09 9.82 -11.35
CA PRO A 5 13.47 9.85 -9.94
C PRO A 5 12.26 10.20 -9.06
N LEU A 6 12.06 9.48 -7.97
CA LEU A 6 11.08 9.82 -6.94
C LEU A 6 11.66 10.94 -6.06
N GLY A 7 11.43 12.18 -6.47
CA GLY A 7 12.01 13.34 -5.80
C GLY A 7 13.55 13.27 -5.76
N ARG A 8 14.12 13.37 -4.56
CA ARG A 8 15.57 13.31 -4.31
C ARG A 8 16.00 12.04 -3.57
N THR A 9 15.21 10.98 -3.66
CA THR A 9 15.44 9.72 -2.92
C THR A 9 16.47 8.81 -3.58
N GLY A 10 16.79 9.02 -4.86
CA GLY A 10 17.63 8.11 -5.65
C GLY A 10 16.87 6.92 -6.24
N GLN A 11 15.60 6.72 -5.89
CA GLN A 11 14.77 5.66 -6.46
C GLN A 11 14.13 6.10 -7.79
N TYR A 12 14.03 5.16 -8.73
CA TYR A 12 13.36 5.37 -10.01
C TYR A 12 12.02 4.66 -10.04
N VAL A 13 10.96 5.41 -10.31
CA VAL A 13 9.59 4.91 -10.43
C VAL A 13 9.07 5.09 -11.85
N SER A 14 8.18 4.21 -12.28
CA SER A 14 7.41 4.41 -13.52
C SER A 14 6.53 5.66 -13.39
N GLU A 15 6.33 6.38 -14.52
CA GLU A 15 5.46 7.56 -14.55
C GLU A 15 3.98 7.23 -14.26
N ILE A 16 3.63 5.96 -14.35
CA ILE A 16 2.31 5.42 -13.95
C ILE A 16 2.49 4.60 -12.69
N CYS A 17 1.60 4.80 -11.72
CA CYS A 17 1.53 4.03 -10.49
C CYS A 17 0.26 3.16 -10.50
N LEU A 18 0.36 1.90 -10.06
CA LEU A 18 -0.79 1.05 -9.82
C LEU A 18 -1.36 1.35 -8.43
N GLY A 19 -2.56 1.95 -8.36
CA GLY A 19 -3.28 2.13 -7.10
C GLY A 19 -4.10 0.88 -6.74
N ALA A 20 -3.96 0.41 -5.50
CA ALA A 20 -4.60 -0.82 -5.02
C ALA A 20 -5.83 -0.57 -4.10
N MET A 21 -6.41 0.64 -4.11
CA MET A 21 -7.56 0.96 -3.24
C MET A 21 -8.80 0.10 -3.54
N THR A 22 -8.92 -0.39 -4.77
CA THR A 22 -10.04 -1.24 -5.21
C THR A 22 -9.82 -2.74 -4.97
N PHE A 23 -8.66 -3.12 -4.40
CA PHE A 23 -8.34 -4.50 -4.08
C PHE A 23 -9.09 -4.91 -2.80
N ASP A 24 -9.78 -6.05 -2.86
CA ASP A 24 -10.74 -6.52 -1.88
C ASP A 24 -11.82 -5.48 -1.57
N GLY A 25 -13.04 -5.81 -1.71
CA GLY A 25 -14.14 -4.88 -1.43
C GLY A 25 -14.56 -4.87 0.04
N GLY A 26 -14.07 -5.83 0.82
CA GLY A 26 -14.47 -5.96 2.22
C GLY A 26 -15.97 -5.89 2.45
N ALA A 27 -16.39 -5.12 3.46
CA ALA A 27 -17.78 -4.86 3.81
C ALA A 27 -18.07 -3.34 3.82
N GLY A 28 -19.34 -2.96 3.84
CA GLY A 28 -19.78 -1.58 4.01
C GLY A 28 -19.25 -0.64 2.93
N PHE A 29 -18.59 0.42 3.37
CA PHE A 29 -18.04 1.48 2.51
C PHE A 29 -17.06 0.93 1.46
N TRP A 30 -16.19 0.00 1.83
CA TRP A 30 -15.17 -0.54 0.94
C TRP A 30 -15.77 -1.33 -0.22
N ARG A 31 -16.90 -2.02 0.00
CA ARG A 31 -17.61 -2.74 -1.06
C ARG A 31 -18.13 -1.84 -2.18
N ALA A 32 -18.40 -0.57 -1.87
CA ALA A 32 -18.80 0.41 -2.89
C ALA A 32 -17.62 0.94 -3.71
N ILE A 33 -16.38 0.79 -3.20
CA ILE A 33 -15.15 1.28 -3.84
C ILE A 33 -14.55 0.23 -4.77
N GLY A 34 -14.54 -1.03 -4.36
CA GLY A 34 -13.97 -2.11 -5.15
C GLY A 34 -14.43 -3.49 -4.67
N THR A 35 -14.29 -4.47 -5.52
CA THR A 35 -14.71 -5.85 -5.23
C THR A 35 -13.77 -6.87 -5.88
N LEU A 36 -12.52 -6.48 -6.14
CA LEU A 36 -11.56 -7.35 -6.79
C LEU A 36 -11.10 -8.44 -5.83
N ASP A 37 -11.35 -9.68 -6.19
CA ASP A 37 -10.79 -10.80 -5.45
C ASP A 37 -9.28 -10.95 -5.69
N GLN A 38 -8.63 -11.87 -4.99
CA GLN A 38 -7.19 -12.10 -5.10
C GLN A 38 -6.77 -12.44 -6.54
N ALA A 39 -7.54 -13.25 -7.25
CA ALA A 39 -7.19 -13.67 -8.60
C ALA A 39 -7.23 -12.48 -9.59
N ALA A 40 -8.24 -11.62 -9.48
CA ALA A 40 -8.35 -10.41 -10.31
C ALA A 40 -7.25 -9.40 -9.94
N SER A 41 -6.96 -9.22 -8.66
CA SER A 41 -5.89 -8.34 -8.19
C SER A 41 -4.52 -8.83 -8.67
N THR A 42 -4.23 -10.13 -8.58
CA THR A 42 -2.98 -10.73 -9.10
C THR A 42 -2.84 -10.51 -10.61
N LYS A 43 -3.93 -10.65 -11.38
CA LYS A 43 -3.91 -10.37 -12.84
C LYS A 43 -3.61 -8.90 -13.13
N LEU A 44 -4.16 -7.96 -12.36
CA LEU A 44 -3.88 -6.53 -12.54
C LEU A 44 -2.42 -6.20 -12.22
N VAL A 45 -1.89 -6.74 -11.13
CA VAL A 45 -0.47 -6.58 -10.79
C VAL A 45 0.42 -7.15 -11.89
N ALA A 46 0.14 -8.37 -12.38
CA ALA A 46 0.88 -8.98 -13.48
C ALA A 46 0.87 -8.08 -14.73
N ARG A 47 -0.31 -7.60 -15.10
CA ARG A 47 -0.45 -6.73 -16.28
C ARG A 47 0.27 -5.41 -16.13
N ALA A 48 0.28 -4.82 -14.93
CA ALA A 48 1.02 -3.60 -14.65
C ALA A 48 2.53 -3.82 -14.78
N LEU A 49 3.06 -4.88 -14.16
CA LEU A 49 4.47 -5.25 -14.22
C LEU A 49 4.92 -5.54 -15.67
N GLU A 50 4.14 -6.31 -16.44
CA GLU A 50 4.39 -6.58 -17.87
C GLU A 50 4.45 -5.29 -18.70
N ALA A 51 3.66 -4.29 -18.36
CA ALA A 51 3.71 -2.97 -19.00
C ALA A 51 4.89 -2.10 -18.51
N GLY A 52 5.69 -2.58 -17.59
CA GLY A 52 6.83 -1.89 -16.98
C GLY A 52 6.45 -0.94 -15.84
N VAL A 53 5.25 -1.05 -15.27
CA VAL A 53 4.91 -0.32 -14.03
C VAL A 53 5.63 -1.02 -12.86
N ASN A 54 6.51 -0.31 -12.19
CA ASN A 54 7.22 -0.81 -11.01
C ASN A 54 6.75 -0.17 -9.71
N PHE A 55 5.75 0.71 -9.74
CA PHE A 55 5.29 1.50 -8.61
C PHE A 55 3.86 1.09 -8.23
N ILE A 56 3.67 0.58 -7.00
CA ILE A 56 2.38 0.11 -6.48
C ILE A 56 2.08 0.87 -5.20
N ASP A 57 0.89 1.49 -5.13
CA ASP A 57 0.43 2.30 -4.02
C ASP A 57 -0.78 1.67 -3.33
N THR A 58 -0.67 1.46 -2.03
CA THR A 58 -1.72 0.97 -1.15
C THR A 58 -1.82 1.83 0.11
N ALA A 59 -2.60 1.43 1.10
CA ALA A 59 -2.67 2.05 2.43
C ALA A 59 -3.16 1.04 3.47
N ASN A 60 -2.78 1.25 4.74
CA ASN A 60 -3.19 0.40 5.85
C ASN A 60 -4.71 0.31 6.01
N VAL A 61 -5.44 1.36 5.66
CA VAL A 61 -6.90 1.44 5.82
C VAL A 61 -7.69 0.84 4.66
N TYR A 62 -7.08 0.63 3.48
CA TYR A 62 -7.80 0.13 2.32
C TYR A 62 -8.33 -1.28 2.57
N SER A 63 -9.66 -1.41 2.55
CA SER A 63 -10.37 -2.64 2.92
C SER A 63 -9.87 -3.22 4.26
N GLU A 64 -9.63 -2.33 5.25
CA GLU A 64 -9.17 -2.70 6.59
C GLU A 64 -7.85 -3.50 6.59
N GLY A 65 -6.98 -3.19 5.63
CA GLY A 65 -5.68 -3.83 5.44
C GLY A 65 -5.67 -4.98 4.42
N GLN A 66 -6.83 -5.40 3.91
CA GLN A 66 -6.89 -6.49 2.93
C GLN A 66 -6.25 -6.12 1.58
N SER A 67 -6.28 -4.83 1.19
CA SER A 67 -5.55 -4.37 0.02
C SER A 67 -4.05 -4.70 0.11
N GLU A 68 -3.42 -4.47 1.26
CA GLU A 68 -2.01 -4.83 1.49
C GLU A 68 -1.78 -6.34 1.45
N VAL A 69 -2.69 -7.12 2.02
CA VAL A 69 -2.62 -8.61 1.95
C VAL A 69 -2.65 -9.06 0.50
N GLN A 70 -3.58 -8.54 -0.30
CA GLN A 70 -3.71 -8.92 -1.72
C GLN A 70 -2.51 -8.47 -2.56
N VAL A 71 -1.98 -7.27 -2.34
CA VAL A 71 -0.75 -6.82 -3.01
C VAL A 71 0.42 -7.75 -2.67
N GLY A 72 0.65 -8.02 -1.39
CA GLY A 72 1.71 -8.91 -0.95
C GLY A 72 1.57 -10.33 -1.51
N GLN A 73 0.35 -10.87 -1.54
CA GLN A 73 0.09 -12.19 -2.11
C GLN A 73 0.32 -12.19 -3.63
N ALA A 74 -0.12 -11.15 -4.34
CA ALA A 74 0.10 -11.04 -5.78
C ALA A 74 1.60 -11.03 -6.13
N LEU A 75 2.41 -10.27 -5.40
CA LEU A 75 3.87 -10.25 -5.61
C LEU A 75 4.52 -11.62 -5.40
N ARG A 76 4.08 -12.37 -4.38
CA ARG A 76 4.57 -13.74 -4.12
C ARG A 76 4.13 -14.70 -5.22
N ASP A 77 2.87 -14.70 -5.59
CA ASP A 77 2.32 -15.59 -6.64
C ASP A 77 3.00 -15.40 -7.99
N LEU A 78 3.41 -14.17 -8.28
CA LEU A 78 4.12 -13.80 -9.50
C LEU A 78 5.65 -13.96 -9.41
N GLY A 79 6.18 -14.34 -8.25
CA GLY A 79 7.62 -14.48 -8.04
C GLY A 79 8.40 -13.18 -8.24
N VAL A 80 7.77 -12.02 -7.94
CA VAL A 80 8.40 -10.71 -8.12
C VAL A 80 9.52 -10.54 -7.09
N LYS A 81 10.72 -10.22 -7.57
CA LYS A 81 11.81 -9.87 -6.66
C LYS A 81 11.51 -8.56 -5.96
N ARG A 82 11.89 -8.45 -4.69
CA ARG A 82 11.60 -7.25 -3.89
C ARG A 82 12.15 -5.97 -4.51
N GLU A 83 13.33 -6.06 -5.14
CA GLU A 83 14.02 -4.96 -5.81
C GLU A 83 13.35 -4.48 -7.11
N ASP A 84 12.45 -5.29 -7.69
CA ASP A 84 11.77 -4.97 -8.96
C ASP A 84 10.46 -4.20 -8.76
N ALA A 85 9.98 -4.05 -7.51
CA ALA A 85 8.74 -3.36 -7.19
C ALA A 85 8.94 -2.32 -6.08
N ILE A 86 8.57 -1.08 -6.36
CA ILE A 86 8.53 0.02 -5.40
C ILE A 86 7.16 0.01 -4.73
N ILE A 87 7.14 -0.26 -3.44
CA ILE A 87 5.90 -0.39 -2.66
C ILE A 87 5.70 0.84 -1.79
N ALA A 88 4.63 1.57 -2.08
CA ALA A 88 4.16 2.69 -1.29
C ALA A 88 2.96 2.28 -0.43
N THR A 89 2.93 2.73 0.81
CA THR A 89 1.76 2.59 1.68
C THR A 89 1.60 3.83 2.56
N LYS A 90 0.49 3.89 3.32
CA LYS A 90 0.12 5.11 4.04
C LYS A 90 -0.36 4.79 5.46
N VAL A 91 -0.24 5.79 6.35
CA VAL A 91 -0.73 5.74 7.72
C VAL A 91 -1.46 7.04 8.08
N ARG A 92 -2.41 6.97 8.96
CA ARG A 92 -3.15 8.00 9.68
C ARG A 92 -4.54 7.51 10.11
N SER A 93 -5.22 6.81 9.23
CA SER A 93 -6.61 6.38 9.45
C SER A 93 -6.73 5.44 10.65
N ARG A 94 -7.92 5.37 11.21
CA ARG A 94 -8.22 4.50 12.35
C ARG A 94 -8.11 3.02 11.94
N MET A 95 -7.31 2.27 12.71
CA MET A 95 -7.09 0.84 12.51
C MET A 95 -7.45 0.00 13.75
N GLY A 96 -8.14 0.58 14.72
CA GLY A 96 -8.56 -0.11 15.94
C GLY A 96 -9.48 0.73 16.80
N GLN A 97 -9.98 0.17 17.90
CA GLN A 97 -10.96 0.82 18.78
C GLN A 97 -10.34 1.79 19.79
N GLY A 98 -9.05 1.64 20.08
CA GLY A 98 -8.36 2.44 21.09
C GLY A 98 -8.19 3.91 20.68
N PRO A 99 -8.02 4.84 21.64
CA PRO A 99 -7.86 6.26 21.35
C PRO A 99 -6.58 6.55 20.54
N ASN A 100 -5.54 5.75 20.71
CA ASN A 100 -4.25 5.88 20.01
C ASN A 100 -4.17 5.07 18.71
N SER A 101 -5.29 4.50 18.24
CA SER A 101 -5.33 3.71 16.99
C SER A 101 -5.65 4.56 15.76
N VAL A 102 -5.29 5.85 15.80
CA VAL A 102 -5.52 6.84 14.73
C VAL A 102 -4.51 7.98 14.84
N GLY A 103 -4.30 8.70 13.75
CA GLY A 103 -3.45 9.90 13.71
C GLY A 103 -2.01 9.61 13.29
N LEU A 104 -1.14 10.57 13.54
CA LEU A 104 0.27 10.54 13.13
C LEU A 104 1.24 10.54 14.31
N SER A 105 0.75 10.19 15.53
CA SER A 105 1.66 10.01 16.65
C SER A 105 2.74 8.98 16.32
N ARG A 106 3.95 9.17 16.85
CA ARG A 106 5.05 8.23 16.64
C ARG A 106 4.66 6.80 17.00
N GLY A 107 3.90 6.60 18.09
CA GLY A 107 3.43 5.28 18.50
C GLY A 107 2.58 4.63 17.41
N HIS A 108 1.54 5.33 16.92
CA HIS A 108 0.68 4.81 15.88
C HIS A 108 1.43 4.53 14.56
N ILE A 109 2.34 5.42 14.16
CA ILE A 109 3.18 5.22 12.97
C ILE A 109 3.99 3.92 13.09
N MET A 110 4.65 3.69 14.23
CA MET A 110 5.48 2.51 14.45
C MET A 110 4.66 1.21 14.56
N ASP A 111 3.52 1.26 15.25
CA ASP A 111 2.63 0.10 15.35
C ASP A 111 2.05 -0.27 13.97
N GLN A 112 1.69 0.74 13.19
CA GLN A 112 1.13 0.50 11.87
C GLN A 112 2.16 -0.04 10.88
N ILE A 113 3.40 0.44 10.86
CA ILE A 113 4.40 -0.11 9.94
C ILE A 113 4.67 -1.58 10.23
N ALA A 114 4.72 -2.00 11.48
CA ALA A 114 4.87 -3.41 11.83
C ALA A 114 3.72 -4.28 11.28
N GLY A 115 2.48 -3.80 11.40
CA GLY A 115 1.30 -4.46 10.84
C GLY A 115 1.30 -4.49 9.31
N ILE A 116 1.69 -3.40 8.68
CA ILE A 116 1.80 -3.23 7.23
C ILE A 116 2.79 -4.24 6.63
N LEU A 117 3.99 -4.32 7.18
CA LEU A 117 5.03 -5.26 6.72
C LEU A 117 4.56 -6.70 6.82
N LYS A 118 3.85 -7.03 7.91
CA LYS A 118 3.24 -8.37 8.09
C LYS A 118 2.17 -8.66 7.03
N ARG A 119 1.27 -7.72 6.73
CA ARG A 119 0.21 -7.89 5.72
C ARG A 119 0.77 -8.02 4.32
N LEU A 120 1.73 -7.17 3.96
CA LEU A 120 2.44 -7.23 2.68
C LEU A 120 3.35 -8.46 2.56
N GLY A 121 3.85 -9.00 3.68
CA GLY A 121 4.80 -10.11 3.70
C GLY A 121 6.18 -9.72 3.17
N ILE A 122 6.62 -8.50 3.46
CA ILE A 122 7.92 -7.92 3.07
C ILE A 122 8.64 -7.35 4.29
N ASP A 123 9.92 -7.09 4.18
CA ASP A 123 10.77 -6.59 5.26
C ASP A 123 10.89 -5.06 5.31
N HIS A 124 10.58 -4.37 4.22
CA HIS A 124 10.56 -2.91 4.14
C HIS A 124 9.56 -2.41 3.09
N VAL A 125 9.11 -1.18 3.23
CA VAL A 125 8.41 -0.40 2.20
C VAL A 125 9.34 0.67 1.65
N ASP A 126 9.15 1.07 0.40
CA ASP A 126 9.99 2.08 -0.25
C ASP A 126 9.52 3.49 0.02
N LEU A 127 8.21 3.66 0.21
CA LEU A 127 7.59 4.93 0.51
C LEU A 127 6.52 4.76 1.59
N TYR A 128 6.72 5.41 2.74
CA TYR A 128 5.75 5.43 3.82
C TYR A 128 5.19 6.85 3.96
N GLN A 129 3.91 7.01 3.63
CA GLN A 129 3.26 8.31 3.47
C GLN A 129 2.30 8.61 4.62
N ILE A 130 2.17 9.87 4.97
CA ILE A 130 1.03 10.35 5.74
C ILE A 130 -0.21 10.40 4.85
N HIS A 131 -1.32 9.76 5.28
CA HIS A 131 -2.57 9.66 4.50
C HIS A 131 -3.48 10.88 4.67
N GLY A 132 -2.96 11.97 5.13
CA GLY A 132 -3.65 13.23 5.32
C GLY A 132 -3.15 13.96 6.55
N PHE A 133 -3.61 15.19 6.70
CA PHE A 133 -3.24 16.07 7.80
C PHE A 133 -3.79 15.55 9.15
N ASP A 134 -2.98 15.63 10.19
CA ASP A 134 -3.38 15.35 11.57
C ASP A 134 -3.23 16.64 12.42
N PRO A 135 -4.35 17.25 12.85
CA PRO A 135 -4.30 18.53 13.55
C PRO A 135 -3.71 18.46 14.98
N VAL A 136 -3.54 17.24 15.52
CA VAL A 136 -3.04 17.06 16.90
C VAL A 136 -1.59 16.60 16.95
N THR A 137 -0.98 16.32 15.80
CA THR A 137 0.44 15.95 15.72
C THR A 137 1.19 17.02 14.92
N PRO A 138 2.14 17.77 15.51
CA PRO A 138 2.95 18.73 14.79
C PRO A 138 3.83 18.04 13.74
N LEU A 139 4.08 18.74 12.62
CA LEU A 139 4.98 18.30 11.54
C LEU A 139 6.44 18.53 11.93
#